data_a856dd50f6dd314d15873be38a516b7d
#
_entry.id   a856dd50f6dd314d15873be38a516b7d
#
_cell.length_a   1.000
_cell.length_b   1.000
_cell.length_c   1.000
_cell.angle_alpha   90.00
_cell.angle_beta   90.00
_cell.angle_gamma   90.00
#
_symmetry.space_group_name_H-M   'P 1'
#
loop_
_entity.id
_entity.type
_entity.pdbx_description
1 polymer ?
#
loop_
_entity_poly.entity_id
_entity_poly.type
_entity_poly.pdbx_seq_one_letter_code
_entity_poly.pdbx_strand_id
1 'polypeptide(L)'
;MTAGYGGGQFVVVGGGVIGCVIAYELARAGERVTVLERGPLAREASYASAGIISSPSPRTGAFGLASFRRYPALIAEVEDAAGMRVGWNRLGETQALLAGDDPRALQDLMEWQGAQGLHVEWLEGTALREREPALSADITMAIWERDAGSLRVHLLAQALARAAVTHGASVREHIPVQRIATDAGRRVTGVETAAGLVPADCVVVAAGAWSRELGDLLGVTVPTMPVHGQMYSVADPPVPLRSVIAGGGGYLVPRADGTVAVGATTDDFGYAKRVTPDGVASLTDLVHRLAPSLAAARLVETWSGLRPGSADGVPIIGPVPGHTGLWAATGHYRGGALYAAATGEFVARALRTGITDPILAPFAPARFGSGG
;
A
#
# COMPACT_ATOMS: atom_id res chain seq x y z
N MET A 1 17.82 1.20 -24.15
CA MET A 1 16.34 1.33 -24.15
C MET A 1 15.77 -0.03 -24.51
N THR A 2 15.04 -0.66 -23.62
CA THR A 2 14.30 -1.89 -23.93
C THR A 2 13.06 -1.50 -24.75
N ALA A 3 12.73 -2.26 -25.80
CA ALA A 3 11.48 -2.05 -26.52
C ALA A 3 10.31 -2.22 -25.54
N GLY A 4 9.27 -1.37 -25.64
CA GLY A 4 8.05 -1.54 -24.86
C GLY A 4 7.29 -2.77 -25.30
N TYR A 5 6.37 -3.23 -24.45
CA TYR A 5 5.51 -4.40 -24.71
C TYR A 5 4.10 -3.98 -25.16
N GLY A 6 3.91 -2.73 -25.57
CA GLY A 6 2.60 -2.23 -26.05
C GLY A 6 2.00 -3.09 -27.14
N GLY A 7 0.70 -3.42 -27.00
CA GLY A 7 0.00 -4.39 -27.84
C GLY A 7 0.25 -5.87 -27.50
N GLY A 8 1.14 -6.15 -26.53
CA GLY A 8 1.45 -7.49 -26.03
C GLY A 8 0.44 -8.01 -25.01
N GLN A 9 0.73 -9.20 -24.50
CA GLN A 9 -0.04 -9.85 -23.44
C GLN A 9 0.67 -9.70 -22.10
N PHE A 10 0.00 -9.10 -21.12
CA PHE A 10 0.52 -8.92 -19.77
C PHE A 10 -0.11 -9.91 -18.79
N VAL A 11 0.70 -10.47 -17.91
CA VAL A 11 0.22 -11.20 -16.74
C VAL A 11 0.72 -10.53 -15.49
N VAL A 12 -0.20 -10.18 -14.58
CA VAL A 12 0.10 -9.65 -13.25
C VAL A 12 -0.14 -10.75 -12.23
N VAL A 13 0.90 -11.12 -11.49
CA VAL A 13 0.83 -12.16 -10.45
C VAL A 13 0.61 -11.51 -9.09
N GLY A 14 -0.60 -11.67 -8.55
CA GLY A 14 -1.04 -11.09 -7.28
C GLY A 14 -2.19 -10.10 -7.44
N GLY A 15 -3.31 -10.38 -6.78
CA GLY A 15 -4.55 -9.59 -6.77
C GLY A 15 -4.66 -8.64 -5.58
N GLY A 16 -3.53 -8.15 -5.03
CA GLY A 16 -3.48 -7.06 -4.08
C GLY A 16 -3.64 -5.69 -4.76
N VAL A 17 -3.69 -4.61 -3.97
CA VAL A 17 -3.88 -3.25 -4.51
C VAL A 17 -2.85 -2.88 -5.58
N ILE A 18 -1.60 -3.32 -5.42
CA ILE A 18 -0.51 -3.04 -6.37
C ILE A 18 -0.75 -3.75 -7.71
N GLY A 19 -1.08 -5.05 -7.68
CA GLY A 19 -1.38 -5.78 -8.92
C GLY A 19 -2.64 -5.25 -9.61
N CYS A 20 -3.69 -4.96 -8.83
CA CYS A 20 -4.94 -4.43 -9.37
C CYS A 20 -4.80 -3.04 -10.00
N VAL A 21 -4.00 -2.13 -9.41
CA VAL A 21 -3.79 -0.80 -9.99
C VAL A 21 -2.96 -0.86 -11.29
N ILE A 22 -1.95 -1.73 -11.35
CA ILE A 22 -1.17 -1.94 -12.58
C ILE A 22 -2.08 -2.51 -13.69
N ALA A 23 -2.90 -3.50 -13.34
CA ALA A 23 -3.84 -4.10 -14.29
C ALA A 23 -4.88 -3.08 -14.79
N TYR A 24 -5.40 -2.23 -13.90
CA TYR A 24 -6.31 -1.16 -14.27
C TYR A 24 -5.67 -0.17 -15.25
N GLU A 25 -4.48 0.32 -14.95
CA GLU A 25 -3.79 1.30 -15.81
C GLU A 25 -3.41 0.71 -17.18
N LEU A 26 -3.02 -0.57 -17.23
CA LEU A 26 -2.78 -1.28 -18.49
C LEU A 26 -4.08 -1.46 -19.29
N ALA A 27 -5.14 -1.97 -18.68
CA ALA A 27 -6.41 -2.23 -19.35
C ALA A 27 -7.07 -0.93 -19.85
N ARG A 28 -7.05 0.14 -19.03
CA ARG A 28 -7.53 1.46 -19.42
C ARG A 28 -6.79 2.04 -20.63
N ALA A 29 -5.54 1.64 -20.78
CA ALA A 29 -4.74 2.01 -21.94
C ALA A 29 -4.93 1.10 -23.17
N GLY A 30 -5.85 0.13 -23.11
CA GLY A 30 -6.18 -0.79 -24.20
C GLY A 30 -5.29 -2.03 -24.29
N GLU A 31 -4.47 -2.32 -23.26
CA GLU A 31 -3.59 -3.47 -23.26
C GLU A 31 -4.33 -4.75 -22.79
N ARG A 32 -3.88 -5.90 -23.28
CA ARG A 32 -4.42 -7.21 -22.87
C ARG A 32 -3.75 -7.65 -21.56
N VAL A 33 -4.49 -7.67 -20.47
CA VAL A 33 -3.95 -7.99 -19.16
C VAL A 33 -4.76 -9.07 -18.45
N THR A 34 -4.06 -10.01 -17.81
CA THR A 34 -4.64 -11.02 -16.95
C THR A 34 -4.02 -10.90 -15.55
N VAL A 35 -4.87 -10.78 -14.54
CA VAL A 35 -4.45 -10.88 -13.12
C VAL A 35 -4.68 -12.32 -12.66
N LEU A 36 -3.67 -12.91 -12.05
CA LEU A 36 -3.75 -14.22 -11.40
C LEU A 36 -3.54 -14.07 -9.90
N GLU A 37 -4.54 -14.46 -9.11
CA GLU A 37 -4.51 -14.44 -7.66
C GLU A 37 -4.72 -15.87 -7.12
N ARG A 38 -3.86 -16.27 -6.17
CA ARG A 38 -3.93 -17.62 -5.59
C ARG A 38 -5.14 -17.87 -4.69
N GLY A 39 -5.68 -16.81 -4.09
CA GLY A 39 -6.85 -16.84 -3.22
C GLY A 39 -7.92 -15.86 -3.66
N PRO A 40 -8.78 -15.40 -2.75
CA PRO A 40 -9.69 -14.29 -3.03
C PRO A 40 -8.91 -12.96 -3.18
N LEU A 41 -9.40 -12.06 -4.04
CA LEU A 41 -8.81 -10.75 -4.26
C LEU A 41 -8.65 -9.94 -2.97
N ALA A 42 -7.50 -9.29 -2.85
CA ALA A 42 -7.20 -8.30 -1.81
C ALA A 42 -7.29 -8.82 -0.36
N ARG A 43 -7.17 -10.13 -0.11
CA ARG A 43 -7.36 -10.75 1.23
C ARG A 43 -6.09 -10.82 2.07
N GLU A 44 -4.95 -10.38 1.55
CA GLU A 44 -3.68 -10.35 2.27
C GLU A 44 -3.37 -8.94 2.83
N ALA A 45 -2.21 -8.36 2.58
CA ALA A 45 -1.82 -7.04 3.09
C ALA A 45 -2.84 -5.92 2.78
N SER A 46 -3.52 -5.99 1.63
CA SER A 46 -4.55 -5.01 1.25
C SER A 46 -5.78 -5.06 2.16
N TYR A 47 -6.18 -6.25 2.62
CA TYR A 47 -7.26 -6.40 3.60
C TYR A 47 -6.86 -5.89 4.98
N ALA A 48 -5.66 -6.27 5.41
CA ALA A 48 -5.16 -5.96 6.74
C ALA A 48 -4.70 -4.49 6.91
N SER A 49 -4.61 -3.73 5.81
CA SER A 49 -4.15 -2.35 5.83
C SER A 49 -5.10 -1.41 6.59
N ALA A 50 -4.53 -0.47 7.35
CA ALA A 50 -5.27 0.66 7.91
C ALA A 50 -5.84 1.60 6.83
N GLY A 51 -5.18 1.65 5.67
CA GLY A 51 -5.61 2.44 4.52
C GLY A 51 -5.31 3.91 4.60
N ILE A 52 -4.35 4.32 5.42
CA ILE A 52 -3.96 5.73 5.55
C ILE A 52 -3.27 6.18 4.26
N ILE A 53 -3.72 7.31 3.76
CA ILE A 53 -3.08 8.07 2.69
C ILE A 53 -2.56 9.35 3.33
N SER A 54 -1.43 9.22 4.01
CA SER A 54 -0.75 10.35 4.67
C SER A 54 -0.18 11.33 3.65
N SER A 55 -0.03 12.57 4.06
CA SER A 55 0.75 13.54 3.29
C SER A 55 2.20 13.04 3.14
N PRO A 56 2.82 13.26 1.98
CA PRO A 56 4.19 12.83 1.74
C PRO A 56 5.20 13.47 2.69
N SER A 57 6.35 12.83 2.84
CA SER A 57 7.49 13.29 3.62
C SER A 57 8.76 13.28 2.75
N PRO A 58 9.88 13.86 3.19
CA PRO A 58 11.17 13.73 2.49
C PRO A 58 11.55 12.29 2.17
N ARG A 59 11.19 11.36 3.07
CA ARG A 59 11.46 9.92 2.88
C ARG A 59 10.67 9.30 1.73
N THR A 60 9.42 9.75 1.50
CA THR A 60 8.58 9.28 0.40
C THR A 60 8.94 9.97 -0.93
N GLY A 61 9.58 11.14 -0.84
CA GLY A 61 10.11 11.90 -1.96
C GLY A 61 9.09 12.22 -3.06
N ALA A 62 9.61 12.45 -4.24
CA ALA A 62 8.80 12.80 -5.42
C ALA A 62 7.79 11.70 -5.79
N PHE A 63 8.13 10.44 -5.57
CA PHE A 63 7.24 9.30 -5.87
C PHE A 63 6.01 9.28 -4.96
N GLY A 64 6.21 9.49 -3.64
CA GLY A 64 5.09 9.63 -2.70
C GLY A 64 4.21 10.82 -3.02
N LEU A 65 4.81 11.96 -3.38
CA LEU A 65 4.08 13.16 -3.76
C LEU A 65 3.25 12.98 -5.04
N ALA A 66 3.82 12.36 -6.07
CA ALA A 66 3.10 12.03 -7.30
C ALA A 66 1.90 11.12 -7.00
N SER A 67 2.11 10.08 -6.18
CA SER A 67 1.04 9.16 -5.77
C SER A 67 -0.07 9.85 -5.00
N PHE A 68 0.29 10.66 -4.00
CA PHE A 68 -0.66 11.40 -3.18
C PHE A 68 -1.55 12.33 -4.03
N ARG A 69 -0.94 13.07 -4.95
CA ARG A 69 -1.65 13.97 -5.87
C ARG A 69 -2.57 13.24 -6.85
N ARG A 70 -2.24 12.00 -7.23
CA ARG A 70 -3.04 11.19 -8.15
C ARG A 70 -4.31 10.65 -7.49
N TYR A 71 -4.32 10.44 -6.17
CA TYR A 71 -5.39 9.73 -5.46
C TYR A 71 -6.80 10.30 -5.69
N PRO A 72 -7.07 11.61 -5.59
CA PRO A 72 -8.43 12.12 -5.77
C PRO A 72 -9.03 11.78 -7.13
N ALA A 73 -8.25 11.92 -8.20
CA ALA A 73 -8.68 11.57 -9.55
C ALA A 73 -8.81 10.05 -9.74
N LEU A 74 -7.82 9.26 -9.26
CA LEU A 74 -7.88 7.80 -9.34
C LEU A 74 -9.13 7.23 -8.68
N ILE A 75 -9.47 7.73 -7.49
CA ILE A 75 -10.65 7.25 -6.76
C ILE A 75 -11.93 7.58 -7.53
N ALA A 76 -12.08 8.81 -8.03
CA ALA A 76 -13.24 9.21 -8.80
C ALA A 76 -13.42 8.34 -10.07
N GLU A 77 -12.34 8.13 -10.83
CA GLU A 77 -12.32 7.30 -12.03
C GLU A 77 -12.70 5.84 -11.73
N VAL A 78 -12.12 5.28 -10.67
CA VAL A 78 -12.32 3.87 -10.32
C VAL A 78 -13.69 3.62 -9.70
N GLU A 79 -14.20 4.51 -8.86
CA GLU A 79 -15.54 4.40 -8.30
C GLU A 79 -16.63 4.49 -9.38
N ASP A 80 -16.44 5.36 -10.37
CA ASP A 80 -17.33 5.48 -11.52
C ASP A 80 -17.30 4.21 -12.38
N ALA A 81 -16.11 3.78 -12.81
CA ALA A 81 -15.95 2.60 -13.67
C ALA A 81 -16.37 1.29 -13.00
N ALA A 82 -16.18 1.15 -11.69
CA ALA A 82 -16.51 -0.05 -10.93
C ALA A 82 -17.95 -0.07 -10.39
N GLY A 83 -18.61 1.09 -10.31
CA GLY A 83 -19.93 1.23 -9.68
C GLY A 83 -19.91 0.92 -8.18
N MET A 84 -18.80 1.18 -7.48
CA MET A 84 -18.69 0.92 -6.04
C MET A 84 -17.84 1.96 -5.32
N ARG A 85 -18.13 2.19 -4.04
CA ARG A 85 -17.38 3.11 -3.18
C ARG A 85 -16.22 2.41 -2.47
N VAL A 86 -15.09 3.12 -2.35
CA VAL A 86 -13.90 2.60 -1.68
C VAL A 86 -13.74 3.08 -0.23
N GLY A 87 -14.71 3.82 0.27
CA GLY A 87 -14.70 4.36 1.63
C GLY A 87 -13.65 5.45 1.83
N TRP A 88 -13.44 6.29 0.80
CA TRP A 88 -12.52 7.41 0.85
C TRP A 88 -13.00 8.47 1.85
N ASN A 89 -12.19 8.69 2.89
CA ASN A 89 -12.48 9.60 4.00
C ASN A 89 -11.33 10.62 4.13
N ARG A 90 -11.59 11.88 3.80
CA ARG A 90 -10.63 12.98 3.81
C ARG A 90 -10.78 13.83 5.08
N LEU A 91 -10.65 13.23 6.23
CA LEU A 91 -10.71 13.93 7.53
C LEU A 91 -9.40 14.61 7.92
N GLY A 92 -8.36 14.46 7.11
CA GLY A 92 -7.01 14.87 7.47
C GLY A 92 -6.32 13.87 8.39
N GLU A 93 -5.06 14.20 8.75
CA GLU A 93 -4.25 13.43 9.70
C GLU A 93 -3.67 14.37 10.74
N THR A 94 -3.78 14.00 12.01
CA THR A 94 -3.14 14.67 13.14
C THR A 94 -1.94 13.84 13.58
N GLN A 95 -0.73 14.32 13.31
CA GLN A 95 0.51 13.74 13.83
C GLN A 95 0.79 14.30 15.20
N ALA A 96 0.48 13.52 16.22
CA ALA A 96 0.61 13.88 17.62
C ALA A 96 2.07 13.75 18.10
N LEU A 97 2.54 14.75 18.81
CA LEU A 97 3.85 14.73 19.47
C LEU A 97 3.68 14.20 20.91
N LEU A 98 4.29 13.06 21.19
CA LEU A 98 4.28 12.48 22.52
C LEU A 98 5.45 12.99 23.37
N ALA A 99 5.34 12.83 24.68
CA ALA A 99 6.43 13.18 25.60
C ALA A 99 7.72 12.42 25.22
N GLY A 100 8.79 13.18 24.98
CA GLY A 100 10.09 12.65 24.58
C GLY A 100 10.36 12.68 23.08
N ASP A 101 9.36 12.97 22.24
CA ASP A 101 9.57 13.20 20.81
C ASP A 101 10.25 14.55 20.57
N ASP A 102 11.03 14.67 19.49
CA ASP A 102 11.67 15.93 19.10
C ASP A 102 10.72 16.82 18.28
N PRO A 103 10.29 17.97 18.79
CA PRO A 103 9.43 18.90 18.06
C PRO A 103 10.02 19.38 16.73
N ARG A 104 11.36 19.44 16.62
CA ARG A 104 12.04 19.92 15.41
C ARG A 104 11.77 19.00 14.22
N ALA A 105 11.76 17.68 14.44
CA ALA A 105 11.47 16.73 13.38
C ALA A 105 10.07 16.96 12.76
N LEU A 106 9.10 17.36 13.59
CA LEU A 106 7.75 17.67 13.14
C LEU A 106 7.68 19.03 12.43
N GLN A 107 8.47 20.02 12.91
CA GLN A 107 8.61 21.33 12.25
C GLN A 107 9.27 21.21 10.89
N ASP A 108 10.39 20.47 10.78
CA ASP A 108 11.07 20.20 9.52
C ASP A 108 10.14 19.50 8.50
N LEU A 109 9.32 18.55 8.98
CA LEU A 109 8.32 17.90 8.13
C LEU A 109 7.28 18.91 7.63
N MET A 110 6.75 19.74 8.51
CA MET A 110 5.77 20.78 8.18
C MET A 110 6.33 21.76 7.16
N GLU A 111 7.57 22.24 7.35
CA GLU A 111 8.24 23.14 6.41
C GLU A 111 8.41 22.48 5.04
N TRP A 112 8.87 21.24 5.01
CA TRP A 112 9.02 20.51 3.76
C TRP A 112 7.67 20.32 3.05
N GLN A 113 6.62 19.94 3.77
CA GLN A 113 5.28 19.76 3.22
C GLN A 113 4.72 21.09 2.68
N GLY A 114 4.88 22.18 3.42
CA GLY A 114 4.50 23.52 2.97
C GLY A 114 5.21 23.92 1.67
N ALA A 115 6.52 23.64 1.57
CA ALA A 115 7.29 23.89 0.35
C ALA A 115 6.82 23.04 -0.86
N GLN A 116 6.15 21.90 -0.62
CA GLN A 116 5.49 21.10 -1.66
C GLN A 116 4.06 21.58 -2.00
N GLY A 117 3.57 22.64 -1.36
CA GLY A 117 2.22 23.16 -1.53
C GLY A 117 1.13 22.32 -0.85
N LEU A 118 1.49 21.52 0.16
CA LEU A 118 0.56 20.78 0.99
C LEU A 118 0.03 21.67 2.13
N HIS A 119 -1.22 21.46 2.53
CA HIS A 119 -1.83 22.22 3.61
C HIS A 119 -1.55 21.52 4.94
N VAL A 120 -0.68 22.10 5.72
CA VAL A 120 -0.29 21.60 7.04
C VAL A 120 -0.32 22.76 8.05
N GLU A 121 -0.81 22.50 9.25
CA GLU A 121 -0.96 23.46 10.32
C GLU A 121 -0.30 22.95 11.60
N TRP A 122 0.45 23.80 12.29
CA TRP A 122 0.90 23.53 13.65
C TRP A 122 -0.23 23.80 14.63
N LEU A 123 -0.51 22.83 15.49
CA LEU A 123 -1.60 22.90 16.46
C LEU A 123 -1.06 22.76 17.89
N GLU A 124 -1.48 23.67 18.77
CA GLU A 124 -1.20 23.64 20.20
C GLU A 124 -2.34 24.29 21.01
N GLY A 125 -2.37 24.05 22.31
CA GLY A 125 -3.33 24.66 23.23
C GLY A 125 -4.79 24.45 22.80
N THR A 126 -5.58 25.53 22.75
CA THR A 126 -7.01 25.50 22.43
C THR A 126 -7.25 25.01 21.02
N ALA A 127 -6.45 25.44 20.03
CA ALA A 127 -6.62 25.04 18.63
C ALA A 127 -6.49 23.52 18.46
N LEU A 128 -5.54 22.88 19.16
CA LEU A 128 -5.40 21.42 19.15
C LEU A 128 -6.64 20.72 19.73
N ARG A 129 -7.16 21.21 20.86
CA ARG A 129 -8.34 20.63 21.53
C ARG A 129 -9.63 20.81 20.72
N GLU A 130 -9.76 21.94 20.05
CA GLU A 130 -10.90 22.20 19.14
C GLU A 130 -10.81 21.33 17.89
N ARG A 131 -9.61 21.10 17.34
CA ARG A 131 -9.41 20.27 16.16
C ARG A 131 -9.66 18.80 16.48
N GLU A 132 -9.04 18.28 17.54
CA GLU A 132 -9.12 16.85 17.90
C GLU A 132 -9.39 16.68 19.42
N PRO A 133 -10.65 16.78 19.85
CA PRO A 133 -11.01 16.71 21.27
C PRO A 133 -10.78 15.32 21.89
N ALA A 134 -10.61 14.27 21.07
CA ALA A 134 -10.34 12.92 21.57
C ALA A 134 -8.91 12.72 22.03
N LEU A 135 -7.96 13.59 21.62
CA LEU A 135 -6.56 13.47 22.02
C LEU A 135 -6.34 13.50 23.53
N SER A 136 -5.39 12.69 24.00
CA SER A 136 -4.91 12.71 25.39
C SER A 136 -4.52 14.13 25.81
N ALA A 137 -4.83 14.47 27.06
CA ALA A 137 -4.44 15.76 27.64
C ALA A 137 -2.91 15.95 27.66
N ASP A 138 -2.14 14.86 27.71
CA ASP A 138 -0.68 14.87 27.71
C ASP A 138 -0.08 15.28 26.35
N ILE A 139 -0.85 15.21 25.27
CA ILE A 139 -0.42 15.67 23.94
C ILE A 139 -0.69 17.16 23.85
N THR A 140 0.36 17.97 23.84
CA THR A 140 0.27 19.43 23.84
C THR A 140 0.51 20.07 22.48
N MET A 141 1.10 19.31 21.54
CA MET A 141 1.47 19.78 20.20
C MET A 141 1.20 18.68 19.14
N ALA A 142 0.86 19.11 17.95
CA ALA A 142 0.68 18.24 16.77
C ALA A 142 0.84 19.04 15.48
N ILE A 143 1.03 18.38 14.35
CA ILE A 143 0.68 18.96 13.05
C ILE A 143 -0.61 18.33 12.53
N TRP A 144 -1.41 19.13 11.84
CA TRP A 144 -2.60 18.67 11.15
C TRP A 144 -2.42 18.80 9.63
N GLU A 145 -2.52 17.69 8.94
CA GLU A 145 -2.39 17.55 7.49
C GLU A 145 -3.78 17.46 6.86
N ARG A 146 -4.22 18.55 6.26
CA ARG A 146 -5.59 18.71 5.75
C ARG A 146 -5.98 17.70 4.68
N ASP A 147 -5.07 17.45 3.73
CA ASP A 147 -5.37 16.70 2.52
C ASP A 147 -5.17 15.19 2.68
N ALA A 148 -4.64 14.77 3.82
CA ALA A 148 -4.52 13.37 4.21
C ALA A 148 -5.90 12.74 4.47
N GLY A 149 -5.92 11.41 4.55
CA GLY A 149 -7.15 10.68 4.84
C GLY A 149 -6.96 9.19 4.88
N SER A 150 -8.06 8.46 4.76
CA SER A 150 -8.03 7.00 4.76
C SER A 150 -9.06 6.41 3.81
N LEU A 151 -8.83 5.16 3.41
CA LEU A 151 -9.74 4.37 2.60
C LEU A 151 -9.66 2.88 2.97
N ARG A 152 -10.61 2.09 2.48
CA ARG A 152 -10.56 0.62 2.62
C ARG A 152 -9.75 0.05 1.44
N VAL A 153 -8.45 -0.25 1.67
CA VAL A 153 -7.52 -0.67 0.59
C VAL A 153 -8.01 -1.91 -0.15
N HIS A 154 -8.64 -2.85 0.55
CA HIS A 154 -9.24 -4.02 -0.11
C HIS A 154 -10.42 -3.65 -1.02
N LEU A 155 -11.24 -2.65 -0.64
CA LEU A 155 -12.31 -2.14 -1.52
C LEU A 155 -11.72 -1.40 -2.71
N LEU A 156 -10.63 -0.63 -2.52
CA LEU A 156 -9.92 -0.01 -3.65
C LEU A 156 -9.37 -1.07 -4.60
N ALA A 157 -8.74 -2.13 -4.10
CA ALA A 157 -8.23 -3.21 -4.94
C ALA A 157 -9.35 -3.93 -5.71
N GLN A 158 -10.48 -4.19 -5.08
CA GLN A 158 -11.66 -4.78 -5.73
C GLN A 158 -12.26 -3.84 -6.79
N ALA A 159 -12.35 -2.54 -6.50
CA ALA A 159 -12.84 -1.55 -7.46
C ALA A 159 -11.89 -1.42 -8.66
N LEU A 160 -10.57 -1.38 -8.43
CA LEU A 160 -9.56 -1.41 -9.49
C LEU A 160 -9.67 -2.65 -10.37
N ALA A 161 -9.85 -3.84 -9.76
CA ALA A 161 -10.03 -5.08 -10.49
C ALA A 161 -11.31 -5.06 -11.35
N ARG A 162 -12.43 -4.58 -10.79
CA ARG A 162 -13.69 -4.41 -11.54
C ARG A 162 -13.54 -3.40 -12.69
N ALA A 163 -12.95 -2.25 -12.43
CA ALA A 163 -12.68 -1.24 -13.43
C ALA A 163 -11.74 -1.79 -14.53
N ALA A 164 -10.72 -2.59 -14.18
CA ALA A 164 -9.87 -3.26 -15.16
C ALA A 164 -10.69 -4.21 -16.05
N VAL A 165 -11.61 -4.99 -15.46
CA VAL A 165 -12.50 -5.89 -16.22
C VAL A 165 -13.42 -5.10 -17.16
N THR A 166 -13.95 -3.97 -16.73
CA THR A 166 -14.75 -3.07 -17.60
C THR A 166 -13.93 -2.59 -18.82
N HIS A 167 -12.61 -2.46 -18.66
CA HIS A 167 -11.68 -2.13 -19.75
C HIS A 167 -11.10 -3.37 -20.48
N GLY A 168 -11.66 -4.58 -20.26
CA GLY A 168 -11.29 -5.78 -21.00
C GLY A 168 -10.23 -6.67 -20.35
N ALA A 169 -9.80 -6.39 -19.11
CA ALA A 169 -8.91 -7.27 -18.38
C ALA A 169 -9.59 -8.58 -17.96
N SER A 170 -8.79 -9.64 -17.79
CA SER A 170 -9.20 -10.87 -17.13
C SER A 170 -8.67 -10.92 -15.72
N VAL A 171 -9.54 -11.15 -14.73
CA VAL A 171 -9.15 -11.34 -13.33
C VAL A 171 -9.56 -12.74 -12.89
N ARG A 172 -8.59 -13.53 -12.45
CA ARG A 172 -8.79 -14.93 -12.10
C ARG A 172 -8.32 -15.18 -10.68
N GLU A 173 -9.27 -15.46 -9.80
CA GLU A 173 -9.04 -15.85 -8.42
C GLU A 173 -8.83 -17.35 -8.29
N HIS A 174 -8.22 -17.80 -7.23
CA HIS A 174 -7.93 -19.20 -6.92
C HIS A 174 -7.04 -19.89 -7.96
N ILE A 175 -6.19 -19.10 -8.64
CA ILE A 175 -5.21 -19.60 -9.63
C ILE A 175 -3.80 -19.32 -9.11
N PRO A 176 -3.20 -20.22 -8.33
CA PRO A 176 -1.80 -20.07 -7.91
C PRO A 176 -0.87 -20.23 -9.11
N VAL A 177 0.03 -19.27 -9.26
CA VAL A 177 1.15 -19.37 -10.20
C VAL A 177 2.21 -20.27 -9.56
N GLN A 178 2.59 -21.32 -10.29
CA GLN A 178 3.58 -22.29 -9.85
C GLN A 178 4.99 -21.93 -10.33
N ARG A 179 5.10 -21.36 -11.52
CA ARG A 179 6.39 -20.94 -12.11
C ARG A 179 6.16 -19.86 -13.17
N ILE A 180 7.16 -19.03 -13.38
CA ILE A 180 7.24 -18.15 -14.55
C ILE A 180 8.05 -18.88 -15.62
N ALA A 181 7.45 -19.05 -16.80
CA ALA A 181 8.07 -19.73 -17.92
C ALA A 181 8.95 -18.76 -18.72
N THR A 182 10.16 -19.20 -19.06
CA THR A 182 11.11 -18.44 -19.89
C THR A 182 11.69 -19.34 -20.98
N ASP A 183 12.11 -18.74 -22.09
CA ASP A 183 12.92 -19.42 -23.12
C ASP A 183 14.40 -19.53 -22.70
N ALA A 184 15.22 -20.15 -23.56
CA ALA A 184 16.66 -20.31 -23.34
C ALA A 184 17.41 -18.97 -23.23
N GLY A 185 16.87 -17.88 -23.78
CA GLY A 185 17.38 -16.51 -23.68
C GLY A 185 16.89 -15.75 -22.45
N ARG A 186 16.23 -16.43 -21.50
CA ARG A 186 15.60 -15.85 -20.30
C ARG A 186 14.53 -14.78 -20.62
N ARG A 187 13.91 -14.88 -21.78
CA ARG A 187 12.71 -14.08 -22.11
C ARG A 187 11.49 -14.79 -21.55
N VAL A 188 10.61 -14.03 -20.89
CA VAL A 188 9.33 -14.55 -20.40
C VAL A 188 8.48 -15.04 -21.59
N THR A 189 7.85 -16.21 -21.42
CA THR A 189 6.87 -16.80 -22.37
C THR A 189 5.51 -16.97 -21.73
N GLY A 190 5.39 -16.83 -20.41
CA GLY A 190 4.15 -16.94 -19.67
C GLY A 190 4.33 -17.34 -18.22
N VAL A 191 3.26 -17.79 -17.61
CA VAL A 191 3.25 -18.37 -16.26
C VAL A 191 2.58 -19.73 -16.26
N GLU A 192 3.11 -20.67 -15.47
CA GLU A 192 2.56 -22.00 -15.31
C GLU A 192 1.61 -22.04 -14.11
N THR A 193 0.48 -22.67 -14.33
CA THR A 193 -0.57 -22.91 -13.33
C THR A 193 -0.97 -24.38 -13.37
N ALA A 194 -1.75 -24.84 -12.42
CA ALA A 194 -2.32 -26.20 -12.44
C ALA A 194 -3.18 -26.48 -13.68
N ALA A 195 -3.74 -25.44 -14.32
CA ALA A 195 -4.54 -25.53 -15.54
C ALA A 195 -3.71 -25.42 -16.83
N GLY A 196 -2.38 -25.33 -16.71
CA GLY A 196 -1.46 -25.18 -17.84
C GLY A 196 -0.83 -23.80 -17.94
N LEU A 197 -0.16 -23.56 -19.07
CA LEU A 197 0.53 -22.31 -19.37
C LEU A 197 -0.46 -21.19 -19.72
N VAL A 198 -0.32 -20.05 -19.05
CA VAL A 198 -0.95 -18.77 -19.43
C VAL A 198 0.12 -17.95 -20.17
N PRO A 199 0.02 -17.79 -21.49
CA PRO A 199 1.03 -17.07 -22.28
C PRO A 199 1.13 -15.60 -21.88
N ALA A 200 2.34 -15.03 -21.92
CA ALA A 200 2.58 -13.60 -21.68
C ALA A 200 3.87 -13.14 -22.37
N ASP A 201 3.86 -11.92 -22.89
CA ASP A 201 5.05 -11.20 -23.36
C ASP A 201 5.75 -10.51 -22.20
N CYS A 202 4.98 -10.18 -21.15
CA CYS A 202 5.51 -9.56 -19.93
C CYS A 202 4.75 -10.06 -18.70
N VAL A 203 5.49 -10.37 -17.64
CA VAL A 203 4.98 -10.76 -16.32
C VAL A 203 5.40 -9.74 -15.29
N VAL A 204 4.44 -9.29 -14.47
CA VAL A 204 4.69 -8.41 -13.30
C VAL A 204 4.45 -9.20 -12.02
N VAL A 205 5.49 -9.36 -11.21
CA VAL A 205 5.40 -9.99 -9.89
C VAL A 205 4.96 -8.95 -8.87
N ALA A 206 3.69 -9.02 -8.46
CA ALA A 206 3.05 -8.18 -7.44
C ALA A 206 2.51 -9.01 -6.26
N ALA A 207 3.20 -10.13 -5.94
CA ALA A 207 2.77 -11.15 -4.98
C ALA A 207 3.05 -10.78 -3.50
N GLY A 208 3.30 -9.50 -3.20
CA GLY A 208 3.48 -9.00 -1.85
C GLY A 208 4.61 -9.72 -1.09
N ALA A 209 4.35 -10.18 0.13
CA ALA A 209 5.33 -10.87 0.96
C ALA A 209 5.85 -12.19 0.36
N TRP A 210 5.11 -12.77 -0.59
CA TRP A 210 5.49 -14.03 -1.28
C TRP A 210 6.24 -13.81 -2.59
N SER A 211 6.59 -12.58 -2.94
CA SER A 211 7.33 -12.29 -4.18
C SER A 211 8.71 -12.95 -4.22
N ARG A 212 9.34 -13.14 -3.06
CA ARG A 212 10.61 -13.86 -2.94
C ARG A 212 10.52 -15.30 -3.44
N GLU A 213 9.47 -16.02 -3.04
CA GLU A 213 9.29 -17.44 -3.43
C GLU A 213 9.21 -17.58 -4.96
N LEU A 214 8.53 -16.67 -5.65
CA LEU A 214 8.50 -16.66 -7.11
C LEU A 214 9.85 -16.29 -7.71
N GLY A 215 10.61 -15.41 -7.08
CA GLY A 215 11.97 -15.08 -7.49
C GLY A 215 12.90 -16.29 -7.36
N ASP A 216 12.88 -16.95 -6.22
CA ASP A 216 13.73 -18.13 -5.93
C ASP A 216 13.50 -19.25 -6.98
N LEU A 217 12.27 -19.45 -7.44
CA LEU A 217 11.95 -20.41 -8.51
C LEU A 217 12.57 -20.05 -9.87
N LEU A 218 12.98 -18.81 -10.08
CA LEU A 218 13.64 -18.32 -11.30
C LEU A 218 15.14 -18.16 -11.12
N GLY A 219 15.68 -18.37 -9.92
CA GLY A 219 17.06 -18.03 -9.59
C GLY A 219 17.31 -16.52 -9.60
N VAL A 220 16.29 -15.70 -9.32
CA VAL A 220 16.43 -14.23 -9.22
C VAL A 220 16.13 -13.75 -7.81
N THR A 221 16.88 -12.74 -7.37
CA THR A 221 16.70 -12.17 -6.05
C THR A 221 15.58 -11.11 -6.07
N VAL A 222 14.43 -11.44 -5.44
CA VAL A 222 13.39 -10.47 -5.08
C VAL A 222 13.31 -10.46 -3.55
N PRO A 223 14.13 -9.66 -2.85
CA PRO A 223 14.36 -9.81 -1.40
C PRO A 223 13.21 -9.21 -0.60
N THR A 224 12.04 -9.84 -0.69
CA THR A 224 10.89 -9.53 0.16
C THR A 224 10.84 -10.46 1.37
N MET A 225 10.24 -9.96 2.46
CA MET A 225 10.02 -10.71 3.68
C MET A 225 8.65 -10.35 4.28
N PRO A 226 7.98 -11.30 4.96
CA PRO A 226 6.76 -10.99 5.69
C PRO A 226 7.11 -10.18 6.95
N VAL A 227 6.50 -9.02 7.11
CA VAL A 227 6.55 -8.24 8.35
C VAL A 227 5.16 -8.25 8.96
N HIS A 228 5.01 -9.02 10.02
CA HIS A 228 3.74 -9.22 10.69
C HIS A 228 3.29 -7.95 11.42
N GLY A 229 1.98 -7.71 11.48
CA GLY A 229 1.38 -6.63 12.24
C GLY A 229 -0.04 -6.97 12.66
N GLN A 230 -0.35 -6.69 13.92
CA GLN A 230 -1.64 -6.92 14.54
C GLN A 230 -2.41 -5.61 14.62
N MET A 231 -3.71 -5.69 14.53
CA MET A 231 -4.65 -4.58 14.61
C MET A 231 -5.95 -5.04 15.26
N TYR A 232 -6.70 -4.07 15.75
CA TYR A 232 -8.11 -4.27 16.10
C TYR A 232 -8.97 -3.08 15.67
N SER A 233 -10.27 -3.22 15.68
CA SER A 233 -11.21 -2.12 15.52
C SER A 233 -12.20 -2.03 16.64
N VAL A 234 -12.64 -0.80 16.92
CA VAL A 234 -13.68 -0.49 17.89
C VAL A 234 -14.81 0.31 17.23
N ALA A 235 -15.98 0.29 17.85
CA ALA A 235 -17.14 1.09 17.48
C ALA A 235 -17.68 1.86 18.68
N ASP A 236 -18.56 2.81 18.40
CA ASP A 236 -19.25 3.60 19.41
C ASP A 236 -18.28 4.37 20.33
N PRO A 237 -17.28 5.10 19.78
CA PRO A 237 -16.33 5.84 20.60
C PRO A 237 -17.05 6.93 21.39
N PRO A 238 -16.79 7.06 22.72
CA PRO A 238 -17.45 8.10 23.55
C PRO A 238 -17.16 9.54 23.03
N VAL A 239 -15.97 9.75 22.46
CA VAL A 239 -15.59 10.98 21.77
C VAL A 239 -15.15 10.59 20.35
N PRO A 240 -15.89 10.99 19.31
CA PRO A 240 -15.52 10.69 17.92
C PRO A 240 -14.19 11.32 17.52
N LEU A 241 -13.36 10.55 16.81
CA LEU A 241 -12.16 11.07 16.17
C LEU A 241 -12.55 11.93 14.95
N ARG A 242 -11.89 13.07 14.79
CA ARG A 242 -12.13 14.03 13.70
C ARG A 242 -11.11 13.93 12.57
N SER A 243 -10.01 13.20 12.81
CA SER A 243 -8.93 12.95 11.86
C SER A 243 -8.32 11.57 12.08
N VAL A 244 -7.48 11.12 11.18
CA VAL A 244 -6.52 10.05 11.48
C VAL A 244 -5.57 10.59 12.55
N ILE A 245 -5.35 9.86 13.63
CA ILE A 245 -4.37 10.23 14.65
C ILE A 245 -3.16 9.30 14.51
N ALA A 246 -1.99 9.86 14.24
CA ALA A 246 -0.72 9.15 14.20
C ALA A 246 0.20 9.64 15.31
N GLY A 247 0.98 8.73 15.92
CA GLY A 247 1.93 9.05 16.98
C GLY A 247 2.36 7.81 17.74
N GLY A 248 3.46 7.89 18.49
CA GLY A 248 3.94 6.80 19.35
C GLY A 248 4.16 5.47 18.63
N GLY A 249 4.47 5.49 17.35
CA GLY A 249 4.73 4.30 16.52
C GLY A 249 3.49 3.61 15.96
N GLY A 250 2.29 4.17 16.17
CA GLY A 250 1.03 3.63 15.67
C GLY A 250 0.02 4.69 15.23
N TYR A 251 -1.23 4.28 15.08
CA TYR A 251 -2.28 5.14 14.55
C TYR A 251 -3.69 4.68 14.96
N LEU A 252 -4.61 5.65 14.97
CA LEU A 252 -6.06 5.48 15.14
C LEU A 252 -6.73 6.01 13.89
N VAL A 253 -7.51 5.17 13.19
CA VAL A 253 -8.05 5.52 11.87
C VAL A 253 -9.58 5.45 11.89
N PRO A 254 -10.28 6.60 11.95
CA PRO A 254 -11.73 6.64 11.82
C PRO A 254 -12.13 6.25 10.41
N ARG A 255 -13.13 5.39 10.29
CA ARG A 255 -13.65 4.85 9.03
C ARG A 255 -15.04 5.38 8.74
N ALA A 256 -15.42 5.37 7.47
CA ALA A 256 -16.73 5.82 7.01
C ALA A 256 -17.90 4.99 7.57
N ASP A 257 -17.66 3.76 8.02
CA ASP A 257 -18.64 2.88 8.66
C ASP A 257 -18.82 3.13 10.18
N GLY A 258 -18.17 4.17 10.71
CA GLY A 258 -18.24 4.54 12.13
C GLY A 258 -17.29 3.76 13.03
N THR A 259 -16.53 2.82 12.50
CA THR A 259 -15.49 2.11 13.26
C THR A 259 -14.18 2.90 13.30
N VAL A 260 -13.34 2.62 14.29
CA VAL A 260 -11.97 3.12 14.39
C VAL A 260 -11.02 1.94 14.37
N ALA A 261 -10.10 1.91 13.41
CA ALA A 261 -9.02 0.93 13.40
C ALA A 261 -7.86 1.41 14.26
N VAL A 262 -7.34 0.51 15.09
CA VAL A 262 -6.17 0.73 15.97
C VAL A 262 -5.02 -0.14 15.49
N GLY A 263 -3.88 0.45 15.23
CA GLY A 263 -2.72 -0.27 14.68
C GLY A 263 -1.40 0.48 14.78
N ALA A 264 -0.32 -0.16 14.47
CA ALA A 264 -0.22 -1.59 14.32
C ALA A 264 1.10 -2.07 14.91
N THR A 265 1.10 -3.27 15.44
CA THR A 265 2.34 -3.89 15.92
C THR A 265 3.33 -4.15 14.78
N THR A 266 4.54 -4.51 15.15
CA THR A 266 5.56 -4.99 14.21
C THR A 266 6.25 -6.17 14.86
N ASP A 267 5.90 -7.36 14.37
CA ASP A 267 6.33 -8.62 14.96
C ASP A 267 7.04 -9.48 13.91
N ASP A 268 7.84 -10.42 14.35
CA ASP A 268 8.45 -11.44 13.50
C ASP A 268 7.85 -12.83 13.83
N PHE A 269 6.83 -13.20 13.08
CA PHE A 269 6.21 -14.52 13.13
C PHE A 269 6.29 -15.25 11.78
N GLY A 270 7.20 -14.83 10.91
CA GLY A 270 7.29 -15.34 9.55
C GLY A 270 5.95 -15.16 8.83
N TYR A 271 5.46 -16.22 8.18
CA TYR A 271 4.17 -16.19 7.47
C TYR A 271 2.95 -16.50 8.36
N ALA A 272 3.13 -16.77 9.65
CA ALA A 272 2.02 -17.06 10.54
C ALA A 272 1.21 -15.80 10.85
N LYS A 273 -0.06 -15.79 10.47
CA LYS A 273 -1.02 -14.72 10.80
C LYS A 273 -1.74 -15.07 12.10
N ARG A 274 -1.39 -14.38 13.17
CA ARG A 274 -2.00 -14.58 14.50
C ARG A 274 -2.16 -13.24 15.22
N VAL A 275 -3.13 -13.18 16.12
CA VAL A 275 -3.28 -12.09 17.07
C VAL A 275 -2.98 -12.65 18.45
N THR A 276 -2.20 -11.93 19.25
CA THR A 276 -1.76 -12.33 20.58
C THR A 276 -2.33 -11.38 21.63
N PRO A 277 -2.53 -11.85 22.89
CA PRO A 277 -2.92 -10.95 23.98
C PRO A 277 -1.95 -9.78 24.16
N ASP A 278 -0.64 -10.01 24.07
CA ASP A 278 0.38 -8.95 24.19
C ASP A 278 0.28 -7.92 23.08
N GLY A 279 -0.02 -8.35 21.84
CA GLY A 279 -0.25 -7.45 20.72
C GLY A 279 -1.46 -6.55 20.94
N VAL A 280 -2.57 -7.11 21.43
CA VAL A 280 -3.78 -6.33 21.78
C VAL A 280 -3.49 -5.39 22.94
N ALA A 281 -2.79 -5.83 23.98
CA ALA A 281 -2.40 -4.99 25.12
C ALA A 281 -1.54 -3.80 24.67
N SER A 282 -0.51 -4.05 23.85
CA SER A 282 0.36 -2.99 23.29
C SER A 282 -0.42 -1.95 22.50
N LEU A 283 -1.41 -2.38 21.70
CA LEU A 283 -2.29 -1.47 20.97
C LEU A 283 -3.25 -0.71 21.88
N THR A 284 -3.68 -1.32 22.99
CA THR A 284 -4.50 -0.66 24.00
C THR A 284 -3.70 0.40 24.75
N ASP A 285 -2.43 0.14 25.06
CA ASP A 285 -1.51 1.13 25.61
C ASP A 285 -1.32 2.33 24.66
N LEU A 286 -1.25 2.07 23.35
CA LEU A 286 -1.23 3.14 22.36
C LEU A 286 -2.50 3.99 22.41
N VAL A 287 -3.68 3.37 22.55
CA VAL A 287 -4.96 4.08 22.71
C VAL A 287 -4.94 4.96 23.94
N HIS A 288 -4.47 4.47 25.08
CA HIS A 288 -4.35 5.28 26.31
C HIS A 288 -3.44 6.49 26.13
N ARG A 289 -2.38 6.36 25.36
CA ARG A 289 -1.45 7.47 25.07
C ARG A 289 -2.02 8.47 24.07
N LEU A 290 -2.75 8.03 23.05
CA LEU A 290 -3.22 8.90 21.96
C LEU A 290 -4.62 9.47 22.22
N ALA A 291 -5.59 8.62 22.54
CA ALA A 291 -7.01 8.98 22.70
C ALA A 291 -7.66 8.09 23.77
N PRO A 292 -7.45 8.38 25.08
CA PRO A 292 -7.82 7.48 26.18
C PRO A 292 -9.31 7.17 26.27
N SER A 293 -10.19 8.06 25.84
CA SER A 293 -11.63 7.82 25.78
C SER A 293 -12.01 6.64 24.88
N LEU A 294 -11.19 6.32 23.88
CA LEU A 294 -11.43 5.21 22.96
C LEU A 294 -11.31 3.84 23.64
N ALA A 295 -10.64 3.75 24.79
CA ALA A 295 -10.54 2.51 25.56
C ALA A 295 -11.90 2.01 26.10
N ALA A 296 -12.91 2.89 26.19
CA ALA A 296 -14.27 2.52 26.57
C ALA A 296 -15.17 2.12 25.39
N ALA A 297 -14.66 2.22 24.15
CA ALA A 297 -15.39 1.84 22.95
C ALA A 297 -15.55 0.31 22.84
N ARG A 298 -16.58 -0.13 22.12
CA ARG A 298 -16.88 -1.56 21.95
C ARG A 298 -15.89 -2.18 20.94
N LEU A 299 -15.16 -3.22 21.38
CA LEU A 299 -14.30 -4.01 20.50
C LEU A 299 -15.16 -4.73 19.43
N VAL A 300 -14.78 -4.60 18.16
CA VAL A 300 -15.51 -5.17 17.01
C VAL A 300 -14.80 -6.41 16.47
N GLU A 301 -13.53 -6.26 16.09
CA GLU A 301 -12.74 -7.35 15.51
C GLU A 301 -11.24 -7.16 15.79
N THR A 302 -10.51 -8.25 15.72
CA THR A 302 -9.05 -8.27 15.72
C THR A 302 -8.55 -8.98 14.47
N TRP A 303 -7.46 -8.53 13.89
CA TRP A 303 -6.84 -9.20 12.74
C TRP A 303 -5.34 -8.96 12.69
N SER A 304 -4.68 -9.70 11.82
CA SER A 304 -3.28 -9.47 11.51
C SER A 304 -3.01 -9.57 10.02
N GLY A 305 -1.88 -9.05 9.58
CA GLY A 305 -1.46 -9.10 8.20
C GLY A 305 0.05 -9.10 8.04
N LEU A 306 0.50 -9.44 6.84
CA LEU A 306 1.91 -9.53 6.48
C LEU A 306 2.24 -8.41 5.51
N ARG A 307 2.91 -7.36 6.02
CA ARG A 307 3.43 -6.30 5.15
C ARG A 307 4.54 -6.89 4.28
N PRO A 308 4.55 -6.60 2.96
CA PRO A 308 5.65 -7.00 2.11
C PRO A 308 6.89 -6.12 2.39
N GLY A 309 7.71 -6.52 3.36
CA GLY A 309 8.97 -5.86 3.65
C GLY A 309 9.98 -6.08 2.51
N SER A 310 10.95 -5.20 2.38
CA SER A 310 12.14 -5.34 1.56
C SER A 310 13.39 -5.21 2.43
N ALA A 311 14.52 -5.67 1.97
CA ALA A 311 15.75 -5.68 2.77
C ALA A 311 16.20 -4.28 3.22
N ASP A 312 15.90 -3.25 2.45
CA ASP A 312 16.23 -1.85 2.72
C ASP A 312 15.02 -0.98 3.14
N GLY A 313 13.84 -1.60 3.24
CA GLY A 313 12.59 -0.90 3.59
C GLY A 313 12.00 -0.02 2.47
N VAL A 314 12.55 -0.12 1.26
CA VAL A 314 12.14 0.66 0.07
C VAL A 314 11.44 -0.26 -0.93
N PRO A 315 10.37 0.17 -1.65
CA PRO A 315 9.70 -0.66 -2.66
C PRO A 315 10.65 -1.23 -3.71
N ILE A 316 10.29 -2.36 -4.28
CA ILE A 316 11.02 -3.03 -5.37
C ILE A 316 10.17 -2.89 -6.63
N ILE A 317 10.53 -1.96 -7.51
CA ILE A 317 9.74 -1.61 -8.70
C ILE A 317 10.67 -1.47 -9.90
N GLY A 318 10.46 -2.30 -10.92
CA GLY A 318 11.24 -2.21 -12.15
C GLY A 318 11.52 -3.56 -12.82
N PRO A 319 12.27 -3.55 -13.92
CA PRO A 319 12.67 -4.77 -14.61
C PRO A 319 13.61 -5.61 -13.75
N VAL A 320 13.39 -6.93 -13.74
CA VAL A 320 14.22 -7.89 -13.02
C VAL A 320 15.49 -8.16 -13.83
N PRO A 321 16.68 -7.96 -13.25
CA PRO A 321 17.94 -8.16 -13.95
C PRO A 321 18.09 -9.57 -14.57
N GLY A 322 18.71 -9.65 -15.74
CA GLY A 322 18.96 -10.92 -16.43
C GLY A 322 17.74 -11.55 -17.10
N HIS A 323 16.57 -10.91 -17.07
CA HIS A 323 15.35 -11.41 -17.71
C HIS A 323 14.71 -10.34 -18.61
N THR A 324 14.21 -10.77 -19.77
CA THR A 324 13.41 -9.91 -20.64
C THR A 324 11.92 -10.20 -20.41
N GLY A 325 11.11 -9.16 -20.21
CA GLY A 325 9.66 -9.33 -19.96
C GLY A 325 9.31 -9.66 -18.51
N LEU A 326 10.25 -9.60 -17.57
CA LEU A 326 9.99 -9.81 -16.15
C LEU A 326 10.15 -8.52 -15.36
N TRP A 327 9.12 -8.16 -14.61
CA TRP A 327 9.08 -6.99 -13.73
C TRP A 327 8.70 -7.36 -12.31
N ALA A 328 9.22 -6.62 -11.36
CA ALA A 328 8.77 -6.66 -9.97
C ALA A 328 8.03 -5.37 -9.62
N ALA A 329 6.95 -5.47 -8.84
CA ALA A 329 6.23 -4.36 -8.22
C ALA A 329 5.76 -4.81 -6.82
N THR A 330 6.65 -4.78 -5.85
CA THR A 330 6.47 -5.40 -4.53
C THR A 330 7.28 -4.68 -3.46
N GLY A 331 7.33 -5.21 -2.25
CA GLY A 331 8.20 -4.66 -1.20
C GLY A 331 7.76 -3.31 -0.66
N HIS A 332 6.53 -2.90 -0.86
CA HIS A 332 6.02 -1.56 -0.49
C HIS A 332 5.89 -1.33 1.03
N TYR A 333 6.09 -2.36 1.83
CA TYR A 333 6.08 -2.34 3.28
C TYR A 333 4.87 -1.58 3.86
N ARG A 334 5.12 -0.50 4.63
CA ARG A 334 4.06 0.34 5.24
C ARG A 334 3.42 1.33 4.25
N GLY A 335 4.12 1.63 3.16
CA GLY A 335 3.70 2.63 2.17
C GLY A 335 2.80 2.12 1.05
N GLY A 336 2.42 0.82 1.06
CA GLY A 336 1.69 0.21 -0.06
C GLY A 336 0.39 0.91 -0.43
N ALA A 337 -0.36 1.40 0.55
CA ALA A 337 -1.55 2.19 0.30
C ALA A 337 -1.18 3.51 -0.40
N LEU A 338 -0.27 4.30 0.17
CA LEU A 338 0.13 5.58 -0.42
C LEU A 338 0.75 5.42 -1.81
N TYR A 339 1.65 4.47 -2.01
CA TYR A 339 2.40 4.33 -3.28
C TYR A 339 1.61 3.68 -4.42
N ALA A 340 0.44 3.09 -4.16
CA ALA A 340 -0.29 2.32 -5.16
C ALA A 340 -0.58 3.13 -6.43
N ALA A 341 -1.07 4.36 -6.31
CA ALA A 341 -1.44 5.18 -7.46
C ALA A 341 -0.25 5.44 -8.41
N ALA A 342 0.89 5.88 -7.87
CA ALA A 342 2.10 6.09 -8.67
C ALA A 342 2.68 4.78 -9.22
N THR A 343 2.63 3.69 -8.42
CA THR A 343 3.10 2.38 -8.90
C THR A 343 2.31 1.95 -10.14
N GLY A 344 0.98 2.06 -10.12
CA GLY A 344 0.14 1.73 -11.27
C GLY A 344 0.51 2.55 -12.50
N GLU A 345 0.51 3.87 -12.35
CA GLU A 345 0.76 4.80 -13.45
C GLU A 345 2.16 4.62 -14.07
N PHE A 346 3.21 4.67 -13.26
CA PHE A 346 4.58 4.64 -13.77
C PHE A 346 4.98 3.25 -14.30
N VAL A 347 4.53 2.16 -13.66
CA VAL A 347 4.80 0.80 -14.14
C VAL A 347 4.06 0.54 -15.44
N ALA A 348 2.76 0.82 -15.53
CA ALA A 348 2.00 0.61 -16.77
C ALA A 348 2.58 1.44 -17.93
N ARG A 349 2.95 2.70 -17.70
CA ARG A 349 3.61 3.54 -18.69
C ARG A 349 4.94 2.93 -19.16
N ALA A 350 5.79 2.49 -18.23
CA ALA A 350 7.08 1.91 -18.56
C ALA A 350 6.93 0.60 -19.36
N LEU A 351 6.00 -0.26 -18.99
CA LEU A 351 5.71 -1.51 -19.67
C LEU A 351 5.25 -1.28 -21.11
N ARG A 352 4.40 -0.30 -21.33
CA ARG A 352 3.87 0.01 -22.67
C ARG A 352 4.91 0.67 -23.59
N THR A 353 5.68 1.61 -23.06
CA THR A 353 6.56 2.47 -23.87
C THR A 353 8.01 1.99 -23.92
N GLY A 354 8.43 1.11 -23.00
CA GLY A 354 9.84 0.76 -22.79
C GLY A 354 10.67 1.85 -22.11
N ILE A 355 10.04 2.96 -21.72
CA ILE A 355 10.71 4.11 -21.08
C ILE A 355 10.42 4.10 -19.59
N THR A 356 11.42 3.75 -18.80
CA THR A 356 11.34 3.82 -17.34
C THR A 356 11.57 5.26 -16.87
N ASP A 357 10.60 5.82 -16.16
CA ASP A 357 10.73 7.16 -15.60
C ASP A 357 11.85 7.19 -14.53
N PRO A 358 12.71 8.21 -14.52
CA PRO A 358 13.76 8.35 -13.50
C PRO A 358 13.27 8.31 -12.05
N ILE A 359 12.02 8.65 -11.80
CA ILE A 359 11.39 8.57 -10.48
C ILE A 359 11.40 7.15 -9.91
N LEU A 360 11.46 6.11 -10.75
CA LEU A 360 11.53 4.71 -10.35
C LEU A 360 12.97 4.23 -10.07
N ALA A 361 13.99 5.01 -10.40
CA ALA A 361 15.39 4.59 -10.26
C ALA A 361 15.77 4.14 -8.84
N PRO A 362 15.34 4.81 -7.76
CA PRO A 362 15.63 4.37 -6.39
C PRO A 362 15.02 3.01 -6.02
N PHE A 363 14.00 2.57 -6.76
CA PHE A 363 13.22 1.36 -6.48
C PHE A 363 13.65 0.16 -7.34
N ALA A 364 14.60 0.37 -8.27
CA ALA A 364 14.99 -0.66 -9.23
C ALA A 364 15.51 -1.93 -8.53
N PRO A 365 15.05 -3.15 -8.95
CA PRO A 365 15.53 -4.41 -8.41
C PRO A 365 17.05 -4.59 -8.51
N ALA A 366 17.68 -3.98 -9.53
CA ALA A 366 19.12 -4.03 -9.76
C ALA A 366 19.96 -3.51 -8.58
N ARG A 367 19.41 -2.72 -7.66
CA ARG A 367 20.11 -2.25 -6.45
C ARG A 367 20.51 -3.37 -5.47
N PHE A 368 19.90 -4.54 -5.60
CA PHE A 368 20.26 -5.72 -4.80
C PHE A 368 21.32 -6.61 -5.45
N GLY A 369 21.92 -6.16 -6.54
CA GLY A 369 22.87 -6.94 -7.34
C GLY A 369 22.14 -7.88 -8.32
N SER A 370 22.83 -8.24 -9.40
CA SER A 370 22.44 -9.41 -10.19
C SER A 370 22.79 -10.63 -9.36
N GLY A 371 21.81 -11.39 -8.87
CA GLY A 371 22.06 -12.68 -8.25
C GLY A 371 22.98 -13.49 -9.17
N GLY A 372 24.16 -13.82 -8.66
CA GLY A 372 25.16 -14.61 -9.34
C GLY A 372 24.75 -16.07 -9.46
#